data_9082f5eae1eac8d86ec1ae9bc19d9372
#
_entry.id   9082f5eae1eac8d86ec1ae9bc19d9372
#
_cell.length_a   1.000
_cell.length_b   1.000
_cell.length_c   1.000
_cell.angle_alpha   90.00
_cell.angle_beta   90.00
_cell.angle_gamma   90.00
#
_symmetry.space_group_name_H-M   'P 1'
#
loop_
_entity.id
_entity.type
_entity.pdbx_description
1 polymer ?
#
loop_
_entity_poly.entity_id
_entity_poly.type
_entity_poly.pdbx_seq_one_letter_code
_entity_poly.pdbx_strand_id
1 'polypeptide(L)'
;EAFSNAGKYGMIEAMKQRELLDFLHALECLKTNGRHSVTCGGVTESVAAHSWRLSVMALLLLPEFPEIDGDKLIRMCLIHDFGEAITGDIPSFLKTDANEATETDAIGSLTGTLPEPQRGMLRALFAEMDAMQTKEARLYKALDKMEAVIQHNESDISTWIPLEYELNLTYAAENAAEFPYLKELRTMMAEDTRQKIAKAKEEQA
;
A
#
# COMPACT_ATOMS: atom_id res chain seq x y z
N GLU A 1 14.21 -12.07 50.20
CA GLU A 1 14.92 -12.62 49.02
C GLU A 1 14.22 -12.15 47.77
N ALA A 2 14.77 -11.10 47.16
CA ALA A 2 14.31 -10.58 45.87
C ALA A 2 15.05 -11.36 44.79
N PHE A 3 14.35 -12.21 44.05
CA PHE A 3 14.90 -12.88 42.88
C PHE A 3 15.12 -11.90 41.76
N SER A 4 16.39 -11.59 41.52
CA SER A 4 16.90 -10.92 40.34
C SER A 4 16.63 -11.79 39.08
N ASN A 5 15.68 -11.39 38.26
CA ASN A 5 15.44 -12.01 36.96
C ASN A 5 15.99 -11.11 35.83
N ALA A 6 17.27 -10.73 35.98
CA ALA A 6 18.03 -9.97 34.98
C ALA A 6 18.92 -10.91 34.18
N GLY A 7 18.34 -11.66 33.25
CA GLY A 7 19.17 -12.57 32.46
C GLY A 7 18.43 -13.34 31.41
N LYS A 8 17.95 -12.68 30.32
CA LYS A 8 17.72 -13.32 29.01
C LYS A 8 17.32 -12.36 27.88
N TYR A 9 17.24 -11.05 28.09
CA TYR A 9 17.14 -10.12 26.99
C TYR A 9 18.52 -9.52 26.75
N GLY A 10 19.20 -9.93 25.67
CA GLY A 10 20.38 -9.20 25.20
C GLY A 10 20.00 -7.71 25.15
N MET A 11 20.89 -6.82 25.57
CA MET A 11 20.62 -5.37 25.54
C MET A 11 20.22 -5.01 24.12
N ILE A 12 18.93 -4.64 23.92
CA ILE A 12 18.45 -4.07 22.66
C ILE A 12 19.19 -2.74 22.54
N GLU A 13 20.13 -2.65 21.59
CA GLU A 13 20.81 -1.39 21.30
C GLU A 13 19.77 -0.42 20.75
N ALA A 14 19.62 0.75 21.40
CA ALA A 14 18.70 1.76 20.93
C ALA A 14 19.17 2.28 19.55
N MET A 15 18.24 2.45 18.63
CA MET A 15 18.51 3.04 17.30
C MET A 15 19.19 4.40 17.47
N LYS A 16 20.35 4.58 16.83
CA LYS A 16 21.05 5.86 16.84
C LYS A 16 20.31 6.89 16.01
N GLN A 17 20.34 8.15 16.46
CA GLN A 17 19.64 9.24 15.76
C GLN A 17 20.09 9.36 14.28
N ARG A 18 21.37 9.07 14.00
CA ARG A 18 21.90 9.08 12.64
C ARG A 18 21.28 7.98 11.78
N GLU A 19 21.11 6.79 12.29
CA GLU A 19 20.47 5.66 11.59
C GLU A 19 19.01 6.00 11.23
N LEU A 20 18.27 6.64 12.15
CA LEU A 20 16.92 7.12 11.85
C LEU A 20 16.92 8.14 10.72
N LEU A 21 17.81 9.15 10.77
CA LEU A 21 17.86 10.21 9.77
C LEU A 21 18.25 9.66 8.38
N ASP A 22 19.19 8.73 8.35
CA ASP A 22 19.63 8.11 7.10
C ASP A 22 18.53 7.24 6.48
N PHE A 23 17.77 6.50 7.30
CA PHE A 23 16.62 5.73 6.84
C PHE A 23 15.50 6.64 6.32
N LEU A 24 15.15 7.70 7.05
CA LEU A 24 14.15 8.68 6.61
C LEU A 24 14.57 9.41 5.33
N HIS A 25 15.87 9.68 5.17
CA HIS A 25 16.41 10.26 3.94
C HIS A 25 16.25 9.31 2.74
N ALA A 26 16.47 8.01 2.93
CA ALA A 26 16.25 7.01 1.89
C ALA A 26 14.78 6.93 1.45
N LEU A 27 13.82 7.15 2.34
CA LEU A 27 12.38 7.17 2.03
C LEU A 27 11.88 8.50 1.44
N GLU A 28 12.69 9.55 1.45
CA GLU A 28 12.26 10.90 1.02
C GLU A 28 11.76 10.91 -0.43
N CYS A 29 12.40 10.13 -1.31
CA CYS A 29 12.04 10.03 -2.72
C CYS A 29 10.62 9.49 -2.97
N LEU A 30 10.01 8.76 -2.03
CA LEU A 30 8.61 8.32 -2.15
C LEU A 30 7.62 9.49 -2.26
N LYS A 31 8.01 10.68 -1.79
CA LYS A 31 7.20 11.91 -1.92
C LYS A 31 7.17 12.44 -3.36
N THR A 32 8.12 12.03 -4.19
CA THR A 32 8.28 12.49 -5.58
C THR A 32 8.21 11.37 -6.59
N ASN A 33 8.39 10.11 -6.18
CA ASN A 33 8.15 8.96 -7.04
C ASN A 33 6.67 8.94 -7.43
N GLY A 34 6.40 9.12 -8.71
CA GLY A 34 5.05 9.21 -9.27
C GLY A 34 4.51 7.84 -9.62
N ARG A 35 3.25 7.62 -9.26
CA ARG A 35 2.43 6.48 -9.71
C ARG A 35 1.82 6.75 -11.08
N HIS A 36 1.27 5.71 -11.72
CA HIS A 36 0.55 5.86 -13.00
C HIS A 36 -0.78 6.62 -12.86
N SER A 37 -1.17 7.04 -11.69
CA SER A 37 -2.41 7.75 -11.42
C SER A 37 -2.20 9.25 -11.26
N VAL A 38 -3.26 10.02 -11.52
CA VAL A 38 -3.28 11.48 -11.43
C VAL A 38 -4.31 11.91 -10.39
N THR A 39 -3.98 12.88 -9.56
CA THR A 39 -4.90 13.45 -8.58
C THR A 39 -5.99 14.30 -9.25
N CYS A 40 -7.07 14.61 -8.55
CA CYS A 40 -8.12 15.52 -9.04
C CYS A 40 -7.60 16.93 -9.38
N GLY A 41 -6.43 17.31 -8.83
CA GLY A 41 -5.73 18.56 -9.15
C GLY A 41 -4.82 18.48 -10.38
N GLY A 42 -4.80 17.38 -11.12
CA GLY A 42 -3.99 17.19 -12.33
C GLY A 42 -2.50 16.93 -12.05
N VAL A 43 -2.11 16.63 -10.81
CA VAL A 43 -0.74 16.29 -10.44
C VAL A 43 -0.60 14.77 -10.35
N THR A 44 0.50 14.22 -10.83
CA THR A 44 0.83 12.80 -10.64
C THR A 44 0.79 12.46 -9.15
N GLU A 45 0.06 11.41 -8.79
CA GLU A 45 0.03 10.93 -7.41
C GLU A 45 1.40 10.38 -7.02
N SER A 46 1.89 10.74 -5.83
CA SER A 46 3.12 10.15 -5.31
C SER A 46 2.82 8.86 -4.53
N VAL A 47 3.81 7.97 -4.46
CA VAL A 47 3.74 6.74 -3.65
C VAL A 47 3.40 7.06 -2.19
N ALA A 48 3.99 8.12 -1.63
CA ALA A 48 3.69 8.55 -0.27
C ALA A 48 2.24 9.03 -0.10
N ALA A 49 1.65 9.71 -1.10
CA ALA A 49 0.25 10.16 -1.04
C ALA A 49 -0.71 8.97 -1.07
N HIS A 50 -0.46 7.98 -1.94
CA HIS A 50 -1.17 6.71 -1.98
C HIS A 50 -1.12 5.97 -0.63
N SER A 51 0.07 5.73 -0.10
CA SER A 51 0.27 5.01 1.17
C SER A 51 -0.40 5.72 2.35
N TRP A 52 -0.39 7.08 2.36
CA TRP A 52 -1.13 7.86 3.34
C TRP A 52 -2.64 7.63 3.23
N ARG A 53 -3.24 7.77 2.03
CA ARG A 53 -4.68 7.60 1.85
C ARG A 53 -5.12 6.16 2.12
N LEU A 54 -4.35 5.18 1.69
CA LEU A 54 -4.56 3.77 2.01
C LEU A 54 -4.58 3.53 3.53
N SER A 55 -3.64 4.13 4.28
CA SER A 55 -3.59 4.01 5.74
C SER A 55 -4.80 4.67 6.41
N VAL A 56 -5.27 5.81 5.91
CA VAL A 56 -6.51 6.47 6.38
C VAL A 56 -7.73 5.59 6.08
N MET A 57 -7.80 5.00 4.90
CA MET A 57 -8.88 4.07 4.52
C MET A 57 -8.91 2.86 5.46
N ALA A 58 -7.77 2.25 5.73
CA ALA A 58 -7.63 1.16 6.69
C ALA A 58 -8.11 1.58 8.09
N LEU A 59 -7.64 2.72 8.60
CA LEU A 59 -8.03 3.25 9.91
C LEU A 59 -9.55 3.44 10.06
N LEU A 60 -10.20 4.00 9.03
CA LEU A 60 -11.64 4.27 9.06
C LEU A 60 -12.48 3.00 8.97
N LEU A 61 -11.96 1.94 8.36
CA LEU A 61 -12.65 0.68 8.17
C LEU A 61 -12.47 -0.32 9.33
N LEU A 62 -11.59 -0.06 10.30
CA LEU A 62 -11.38 -0.98 11.43
C LEU A 62 -12.66 -1.41 12.17
N PRO A 63 -13.66 -0.52 12.39
CA PRO A 63 -14.91 -0.95 13.04
C PRO A 63 -15.70 -2.02 12.27
N GLU A 64 -15.49 -2.12 10.95
CA GLU A 64 -16.14 -3.12 10.10
C GLU A 64 -15.44 -4.50 10.16
N PHE A 65 -14.24 -4.56 10.76
CA PHE A 65 -13.38 -5.76 10.82
C PHE A 65 -12.87 -6.00 12.26
N PRO A 66 -13.74 -6.29 13.22
CA PRO A 66 -13.36 -6.38 14.63
C PRO A 66 -12.40 -7.54 14.95
N GLU A 67 -12.25 -8.51 14.03
CA GLU A 67 -11.31 -9.63 14.16
C GLU A 67 -9.89 -9.34 13.66
N ILE A 68 -9.67 -8.17 13.07
CA ILE A 68 -8.39 -7.78 12.48
C ILE A 68 -7.52 -7.06 13.52
N ASP A 69 -6.22 -7.36 13.54
CA ASP A 69 -5.23 -6.54 14.22
C ASP A 69 -5.05 -5.22 13.45
N GLY A 70 -5.75 -4.19 13.93
CA GLY A 70 -5.79 -2.88 13.26
C GLY A 70 -4.44 -2.17 13.25
N ASP A 71 -3.63 -2.33 14.30
CA ASP A 71 -2.29 -1.75 14.34
C ASP A 71 -1.39 -2.39 13.26
N LYS A 72 -1.45 -3.70 13.11
CA LYS A 72 -0.75 -4.43 12.06
C LYS A 72 -1.21 -4.03 10.67
N LEU A 73 -2.53 -3.96 10.44
CA LEU A 73 -3.09 -3.56 9.15
C LEU A 73 -2.60 -2.17 8.72
N ILE A 74 -2.69 -1.18 9.62
CA ILE A 74 -2.25 0.20 9.33
C ILE A 74 -0.76 0.24 9.02
N ARG A 75 0.07 -0.51 9.77
CA ARG A 75 1.51 -0.61 9.49
C ARG A 75 1.77 -1.22 8.11
N MET A 76 1.08 -2.30 7.72
CA MET A 76 1.20 -2.87 6.37
C MET A 76 0.86 -1.84 5.30
N CYS A 77 -0.26 -1.15 5.43
CA CYS A 77 -0.67 -0.10 4.48
C CYS A 77 0.34 1.05 4.37
N LEU A 78 0.99 1.40 5.48
CA LEU A 78 1.96 2.50 5.51
C LEU A 78 3.28 2.16 4.80
N ILE A 79 3.73 0.90 4.91
CA ILE A 79 5.09 0.51 4.50
C ILE A 79 5.16 -0.27 3.19
N HIS A 80 4.03 -0.71 2.64
CA HIS A 80 3.98 -1.72 1.57
C HIS A 80 4.84 -1.37 0.35
N ASP A 81 4.93 -0.11 -0.02
CA ASP A 81 5.68 0.40 -1.15
C ASP A 81 7.07 0.97 -0.77
N PHE A 82 7.64 0.62 0.39
CA PHE A 82 8.98 1.10 0.77
C PHE A 82 10.06 0.69 -0.24
N GLY A 83 9.92 -0.46 -0.90
CA GLY A 83 10.83 -0.91 -1.95
C GLY A 83 10.95 0.08 -3.10
N GLU A 84 9.85 0.78 -3.40
CA GLU A 84 9.79 1.78 -4.47
C GLU A 84 10.65 3.03 -4.20
N ALA A 85 11.16 3.20 -2.98
CA ALA A 85 12.20 4.19 -2.71
C ALA A 85 13.49 3.92 -3.52
N ILE A 86 13.71 2.68 -3.93
CA ILE A 86 14.89 2.26 -4.72
C ILE A 86 14.50 1.96 -6.15
N THR A 87 13.37 1.28 -6.37
CA THR A 87 12.96 0.79 -7.71
C THR A 87 12.13 1.80 -8.50
N GLY A 88 11.49 2.76 -7.82
CA GLY A 88 10.38 3.53 -8.39
C GLY A 88 9.11 2.69 -8.52
N ASP A 89 7.96 3.35 -8.76
CA ASP A 89 6.68 2.68 -9.03
C ASP A 89 6.67 2.06 -10.43
N ILE A 90 6.18 0.83 -10.52
CA ILE A 90 5.88 0.15 -11.78
C ILE A 90 4.39 -0.19 -11.77
N PRO A 91 3.60 0.32 -12.75
CA PRO A 91 2.18 0.02 -12.82
C PRO A 91 1.91 -1.49 -12.77
N SER A 92 0.93 -1.92 -11.99
CA SER A 92 0.66 -3.33 -11.70
C SER A 92 0.45 -4.19 -12.97
N PHE A 93 -0.10 -3.61 -14.03
CA PHE A 93 -0.30 -4.27 -15.34
C PHE A 93 0.97 -4.38 -16.20
N LEU A 94 2.07 -3.77 -15.77
CA LEU A 94 3.41 -3.89 -16.40
C LEU A 94 4.39 -4.67 -15.51
N LYS A 95 4.01 -4.96 -14.25
CA LYS A 95 4.88 -5.62 -13.29
C LYS A 95 5.15 -7.06 -13.69
N THR A 96 6.40 -7.50 -13.61
CA THR A 96 6.87 -8.85 -13.92
C THR A 96 7.49 -9.50 -12.70
N ASP A 97 7.64 -10.83 -12.69
CA ASP A 97 8.31 -11.57 -11.61
C ASP A 97 9.73 -11.03 -11.33
N ALA A 98 10.44 -10.55 -12.36
CA ALA A 98 11.76 -9.93 -12.22
C ALA A 98 11.69 -8.58 -11.49
N ASN A 99 10.62 -7.81 -11.70
CA ASN A 99 10.39 -6.56 -10.97
C ASN A 99 10.07 -6.84 -9.50
N GLU A 100 9.25 -7.84 -9.21
CA GLU A 100 8.91 -8.25 -7.84
C GLU A 100 10.16 -8.73 -7.08
N ALA A 101 11.03 -9.53 -7.72
CA ALA A 101 12.30 -9.94 -7.12
C ALA A 101 13.20 -8.73 -6.81
N THR A 102 13.29 -7.77 -7.73
CA THR A 102 14.09 -6.54 -7.54
C THR A 102 13.54 -5.70 -6.38
N GLU A 103 12.22 -5.59 -6.26
CA GLU A 103 11.57 -4.86 -5.17
C GLU A 103 11.80 -5.56 -3.81
N THR A 104 11.73 -6.90 -3.78
CA THR A 104 12.05 -7.69 -2.58
C THR A 104 13.51 -7.47 -2.14
N ASP A 105 14.46 -7.44 -3.07
CA ASP A 105 15.87 -7.14 -2.79
C ASP A 105 16.04 -5.69 -2.29
N ALA A 106 15.31 -4.73 -2.86
CA ALA A 106 15.30 -3.34 -2.43
C ALA A 106 14.79 -3.20 -0.98
N ILE A 107 13.68 -3.86 -0.63
CA ILE A 107 13.14 -3.93 0.74
C ILE A 107 14.19 -4.56 1.69
N GLY A 108 14.82 -5.65 1.28
CA GLY A 108 15.87 -6.32 2.04
C GLY A 108 17.06 -5.41 2.33
N SER A 109 17.50 -4.65 1.32
CA SER A 109 18.59 -3.68 1.42
C SER A 109 18.22 -2.51 2.33
N LEU A 110 17.04 -1.91 2.15
CA LEU A 110 16.55 -0.78 2.92
C LEU A 110 16.39 -1.16 4.41
N THR A 111 15.68 -2.26 4.70
CA THR A 111 15.49 -2.71 6.07
C THR A 111 16.78 -3.16 6.73
N GLY A 112 17.74 -3.65 5.95
CA GLY A 112 19.08 -4.05 6.40
C GLY A 112 19.89 -2.91 7.02
N THR A 113 19.59 -1.65 6.71
CA THR A 113 20.24 -0.46 7.29
C THR A 113 19.82 -0.18 8.73
N LEU A 114 18.71 -0.77 9.18
CA LEU A 114 18.15 -0.54 10.50
C LEU A 114 18.75 -1.51 11.55
N PRO A 115 18.89 -1.07 12.81
CA PRO A 115 19.21 -1.96 13.92
C PRO A 115 18.01 -2.82 14.34
N GLU A 116 18.23 -3.79 15.20
CA GLU A 116 17.14 -4.47 15.92
C GLU A 116 16.61 -3.54 17.06
N PRO A 117 15.31 -3.57 17.35
CA PRO A 117 14.29 -4.49 16.81
C PRO A 117 13.59 -4.01 15.51
N GLN A 118 13.87 -2.80 15.03
CA GLN A 118 13.15 -2.19 13.89
C GLN A 118 13.28 -3.04 12.62
N ARG A 119 14.48 -3.53 12.33
CA ARG A 119 14.73 -4.41 11.18
C ARG A 119 13.87 -5.67 11.24
N GLY A 120 13.86 -6.35 12.38
CA GLY A 120 13.09 -7.57 12.58
C GLY A 120 11.58 -7.33 12.44
N MET A 121 11.08 -6.22 12.99
CA MET A 121 9.67 -5.82 12.86
C MET A 121 9.26 -5.61 11.41
N LEU A 122 10.03 -4.84 10.64
CA LEU A 122 9.68 -4.57 9.24
C LEU A 122 9.77 -5.83 8.39
N ARG A 123 10.82 -6.63 8.54
CA ARG A 123 10.97 -7.91 7.83
C ARG A 123 9.82 -8.87 8.11
N ALA A 124 9.35 -8.95 9.35
CA ALA A 124 8.22 -9.80 9.69
C ALA A 124 6.92 -9.33 9.01
N LEU A 125 6.66 -8.01 8.95
CA LEU A 125 5.51 -7.45 8.26
C LEU A 125 5.58 -7.73 6.75
N PHE A 126 6.70 -7.49 6.09
CA PHE A 126 6.86 -7.78 4.66
C PHE A 126 6.70 -9.28 4.37
N ALA A 127 7.31 -10.15 5.16
CA ALA A 127 7.15 -11.60 4.98
C ALA A 127 5.70 -12.06 5.16
N GLU A 128 4.93 -11.45 6.07
CA GLU A 128 3.51 -11.75 6.26
C GLU A 128 2.68 -11.23 5.07
N MET A 129 2.99 -10.04 4.56
CA MET A 129 2.37 -9.46 3.37
C MET A 129 2.60 -10.32 2.13
N ASP A 130 3.84 -10.75 1.89
CA ASP A 130 4.20 -11.63 0.76
C ASP A 130 3.53 -13.00 0.86
N ALA A 131 3.45 -13.56 2.06
CA ALA A 131 2.84 -14.87 2.28
C ALA A 131 1.33 -14.88 2.05
N MET A 132 0.62 -13.75 2.19
CA MET A 132 -0.84 -13.61 2.00
C MET A 132 -1.67 -14.61 2.81
N GLN A 133 -1.15 -15.13 3.94
CA GLN A 133 -1.81 -16.17 4.73
C GLN A 133 -2.76 -15.61 5.80
N THR A 134 -2.49 -14.41 6.31
CA THR A 134 -3.30 -13.78 7.35
C THR A 134 -4.43 -12.95 6.74
N LYS A 135 -5.48 -12.71 7.52
CA LYS A 135 -6.57 -11.83 7.10
C LYS A 135 -6.08 -10.39 6.89
N GLU A 136 -5.16 -9.93 7.75
CA GLU A 136 -4.57 -8.60 7.64
C GLU A 136 -3.83 -8.42 6.30
N ALA A 137 -3.02 -9.40 5.90
CA ALA A 137 -2.29 -9.36 4.64
C ALA A 137 -3.24 -9.33 3.43
N ARG A 138 -4.31 -10.12 3.46
CA ARG A 138 -5.31 -10.11 2.39
C ARG A 138 -6.17 -8.85 2.39
N LEU A 139 -6.51 -8.33 3.56
CA LEU A 139 -7.29 -7.10 3.70
C LEU A 139 -6.48 -5.89 3.22
N TYR A 140 -5.21 -5.75 3.66
CA TYR A 140 -4.35 -4.68 3.17
C TYR A 140 -4.27 -4.72 1.64
N LYS A 141 -4.07 -5.90 1.03
CA LYS A 141 -3.95 -6.04 -0.43
C LYS A 141 -5.25 -5.70 -1.18
N ALA A 142 -6.39 -6.02 -0.59
CA ALA A 142 -7.68 -5.60 -1.12
C ALA A 142 -7.83 -4.06 -1.09
N LEU A 143 -7.49 -3.44 0.04
CA LEU A 143 -7.56 -1.99 0.22
C LEU A 143 -6.59 -1.24 -0.70
N ASP A 144 -5.35 -1.70 -0.84
CA ASP A 144 -4.34 -1.17 -1.75
C ASP A 144 -4.87 -1.07 -3.19
N LYS A 145 -5.36 -2.18 -3.72
CA LYS A 145 -5.91 -2.21 -5.08
C LYS A 145 -7.19 -1.38 -5.22
N MET A 146 -8.03 -1.33 -4.18
CA MET A 146 -9.25 -0.50 -4.20
C MET A 146 -8.91 0.99 -4.16
N GLU A 147 -7.90 1.38 -3.39
CA GLU A 147 -7.45 2.76 -3.33
C GLU A 147 -7.05 3.27 -4.71
N ALA A 148 -6.32 2.48 -5.50
CA ALA A 148 -5.95 2.82 -6.86
C ALA A 148 -7.17 3.07 -7.77
N VAL A 149 -8.23 2.26 -7.66
CA VAL A 149 -9.48 2.49 -8.42
C VAL A 149 -10.19 3.76 -7.96
N ILE A 150 -10.21 4.05 -6.66
CA ILE A 150 -10.76 5.31 -6.13
C ILE A 150 -10.02 6.48 -6.75
N GLN A 151 -8.67 6.43 -6.78
CA GLN A 151 -7.86 7.49 -7.37
C GLN A 151 -8.17 7.70 -8.85
N HIS A 152 -8.29 6.63 -9.63
CA HIS A 152 -8.69 6.74 -11.03
C HIS A 152 -10.10 7.34 -11.20
N ASN A 153 -11.06 6.95 -10.37
CA ASN A 153 -12.40 7.52 -10.39
C ASN A 153 -12.45 9.01 -10.04
N GLU A 154 -11.50 9.51 -9.28
CA GLU A 154 -11.37 10.93 -8.91
C GLU A 154 -10.58 11.75 -9.94
N SER A 155 -9.69 11.13 -10.71
CA SER A 155 -8.90 11.82 -11.75
C SER A 155 -9.74 12.21 -12.96
N ASP A 156 -9.26 13.14 -13.79
CA ASP A 156 -9.89 13.44 -15.08
C ASP A 156 -9.80 12.21 -16.00
N ILE A 157 -10.89 11.85 -16.68
CA ILE A 157 -10.94 10.67 -17.56
C ILE A 157 -9.98 10.78 -18.75
N SER A 158 -9.58 11.99 -19.16
CA SER A 158 -8.59 12.20 -20.21
C SER A 158 -7.18 11.71 -19.82
N THR A 159 -6.95 11.48 -18.52
CA THR A 159 -5.69 10.89 -18.02
C THR A 159 -5.66 9.37 -18.11
N TRP A 160 -6.79 8.72 -18.41
CA TRP A 160 -6.90 7.28 -18.50
C TRP A 160 -6.34 6.75 -19.81
N ILE A 161 -5.59 5.66 -19.74
CA ILE A 161 -5.22 4.88 -20.93
C ILE A 161 -6.38 3.92 -21.31
N PRO A 162 -6.42 3.42 -22.56
CA PRO A 162 -7.52 2.56 -23.03
C PRO A 162 -7.77 1.32 -22.16
N LEU A 163 -6.72 0.72 -21.57
CA LEU A 163 -6.82 -0.42 -20.67
C LEU A 163 -7.66 -0.12 -19.42
N GLU A 164 -7.58 1.07 -18.90
CA GLU A 164 -8.19 1.45 -17.61
C GLU A 164 -9.71 1.55 -17.67
N TYR A 165 -10.28 1.74 -18.84
CA TYR A 165 -11.75 1.72 -19.03
C TYR A 165 -12.35 0.36 -18.65
N GLU A 166 -11.64 -0.76 -18.91
CA GLU A 166 -12.08 -2.09 -18.53
C GLU A 166 -11.48 -2.52 -17.17
N LEU A 167 -10.22 -2.18 -16.93
CA LEU A 167 -9.50 -2.57 -15.71
C LEU A 167 -10.19 -1.99 -14.46
N ASN A 168 -10.57 -0.71 -14.46
CA ASN A 168 -11.22 -0.07 -13.32
C ASN A 168 -12.61 -0.65 -13.00
N LEU A 169 -13.23 -1.37 -13.92
CA LEU A 169 -14.48 -2.10 -13.67
C LEU A 169 -14.27 -3.38 -12.86
N THR A 170 -13.09 -4.02 -12.96
CA THR A 170 -12.84 -5.36 -12.43
C THR A 170 -11.68 -5.44 -11.43
N TYR A 171 -10.71 -4.53 -11.48
CA TYR A 171 -9.54 -4.52 -10.60
C TYR A 171 -9.95 -4.54 -9.13
N ALA A 172 -9.26 -5.30 -8.30
CA ALA A 172 -9.57 -5.55 -6.88
C ALA A 172 -10.84 -6.37 -6.59
N ALA A 173 -11.65 -6.75 -7.57
CA ALA A 173 -12.91 -7.45 -7.31
C ALA A 173 -12.71 -8.81 -6.60
N GLU A 174 -11.72 -9.59 -7.00
CA GLU A 174 -11.39 -10.87 -6.36
C GLU A 174 -10.89 -10.68 -4.93
N ASN A 175 -10.00 -9.70 -4.71
CA ASN A 175 -9.48 -9.39 -3.38
C ASN A 175 -10.58 -8.90 -2.43
N ALA A 176 -11.52 -8.09 -2.92
CA ALA A 176 -12.64 -7.57 -2.15
C ALA A 176 -13.69 -8.66 -1.84
N ALA A 177 -13.79 -9.71 -2.65
CA ALA A 177 -14.84 -10.72 -2.53
C ALA A 177 -14.81 -11.51 -1.20
N GLU A 178 -13.66 -11.62 -0.56
CA GLU A 178 -13.50 -12.28 0.75
C GLU A 178 -14.20 -11.50 1.87
N PHE A 179 -14.31 -10.17 1.73
CA PHE A 179 -14.80 -9.26 2.76
C PHE A 179 -16.14 -8.66 2.35
N PRO A 180 -17.27 -9.04 3.01
CA PRO A 180 -18.61 -8.58 2.60
C PRO A 180 -18.72 -7.07 2.42
N TYR A 181 -18.21 -6.28 3.35
CA TYR A 181 -18.20 -4.82 3.27
C TYR A 181 -17.42 -4.32 2.03
N LEU A 182 -16.22 -4.86 1.79
CA LEU A 182 -15.41 -4.44 0.64
C LEU A 182 -16.04 -4.85 -0.70
N LYS A 183 -16.74 -5.99 -0.75
CA LYS A 183 -17.48 -6.42 -1.94
C LYS A 183 -18.58 -5.42 -2.31
N GLU A 184 -19.32 -4.92 -1.34
CA GLU A 184 -20.34 -3.90 -1.56
C GLU A 184 -19.70 -2.56 -1.99
N LEU A 185 -18.67 -2.12 -1.26
CA LEU A 185 -17.92 -0.90 -1.59
C LEU A 185 -17.34 -0.99 -3.02
N ARG A 186 -16.74 -2.13 -3.39
CA ARG A 186 -16.19 -2.34 -4.73
C ARG A 186 -17.26 -2.28 -5.83
N THR A 187 -18.48 -2.73 -5.52
CA THR A 187 -19.63 -2.63 -6.44
C THR A 187 -20.01 -1.17 -6.69
N MET A 188 -20.04 -0.35 -5.64
CA MET A 188 -20.27 1.09 -5.75
C MET A 188 -19.18 1.77 -6.59
N MET A 189 -17.92 1.44 -6.34
CA MET A 189 -16.78 1.98 -7.12
C MET A 189 -16.88 1.64 -8.60
N ALA A 190 -17.33 0.41 -8.95
CA ALA A 190 -17.55 0.02 -10.34
C ALA A 190 -18.70 0.81 -10.97
N GLU A 191 -19.72 1.16 -10.23
CA GLU A 191 -20.81 2.02 -10.71
C GLU A 191 -20.32 3.44 -10.96
N ASP A 192 -19.51 4.02 -10.06
CA ASP A 192 -18.86 5.32 -10.27
C ASP A 192 -18.00 5.32 -11.54
N THR A 193 -17.25 4.24 -11.78
CA THR A 193 -16.47 4.04 -13.01
C THR A 193 -17.38 4.07 -14.25
N ARG A 194 -18.52 3.34 -14.24
CA ARG A 194 -19.48 3.32 -15.36
C ARG A 194 -20.08 4.69 -15.63
N GLN A 195 -20.49 5.40 -14.58
CA GLN A 195 -21.07 6.73 -14.69
C GLN A 195 -20.05 7.72 -15.27
N LYS A 196 -18.80 7.66 -14.84
CA LYS A 196 -17.72 8.49 -15.36
C LYS A 196 -17.49 8.24 -16.86
N ILE A 197 -17.46 6.97 -17.28
CA ILE A 197 -17.30 6.58 -18.69
C ILE A 197 -18.51 7.06 -19.53
N ALA A 198 -19.74 6.88 -19.02
CA ALA A 198 -20.94 7.31 -19.71
C ALA A 198 -20.97 8.82 -19.93
N LYS A 199 -20.67 9.60 -18.87
CA LYS A 199 -20.60 11.06 -18.96
C LYS A 199 -19.58 11.54 -19.99
N ALA A 200 -18.39 10.93 -20.02
CA ALA A 200 -17.37 11.31 -21.01
C ALA A 200 -17.78 11.01 -22.45
N LYS A 201 -18.58 9.96 -22.69
CA LYS A 201 -19.13 9.66 -24.03
C LYS A 201 -20.19 10.67 -24.45
N GLU A 202 -21.02 11.14 -23.53
CA GLU A 202 -22.04 12.17 -23.80
C GLU A 202 -21.41 13.53 -24.15
N GLU A 203 -20.30 13.88 -23.48
CA GLU A 203 -19.58 15.14 -23.73
C GLU A 203 -18.83 15.16 -25.09
N GLN A 204 -18.59 13.99 -25.68
CA GLN A 204 -17.93 13.83 -26.99
C GLN A 204 -18.89 13.69 -28.17
N ALA A 205 -20.20 13.54 -27.91
CA ALA A 205 -21.25 13.33 -28.90
C ALA A 205 -21.89 14.65 -29.34
#